data_12f07d56fafe8f917fad487c74407840
#
_entry.id   12f07d56fafe8f917fad487c74407840
#
_cell.length_a   1.000
_cell.length_b   1.000
_cell.length_c   1.000
_cell.angle_alpha   90.00
_cell.angle_beta   90.00
_cell.angle_gamma   90.00
#
_symmetry.space_group_name_H-M   'P 1'
#
loop_
_entity.id
_entity.type
_entity.pdbx_description
1 polymer ?
#
loop_
_entity_poly.entity_id
_entity_poly.type
_entity_poly.pdbx_seq_one_letter_code
_entity_poly.pdbx_strand_id
1 'polypeptide(L)'
;MENVITERLEALRTELRREHLSAFVLSAEGSCWISGNDKAEGIAVVTQEDVELWKKKEYPTLTAAIPAIAEWLQEQFEKKKFQSPEIGIDGMQTSTADVEALKEQMKHRGGITIRTNFDPIERVGKNNPNPLITPIKLISPTEQTTQKLARIRQELRKQHADGMLATRREDVAWTLNLQTPDETGGKAAESYLLIASNKATLFVDSRRASNEVRAYLATQGVEVKEQKEISKGLKDYFEYNILVDPDEVCYTLYKKITRIVVFGESPITTMRGVSS
;
A
#
# COMPACT_ATOMS: atom_id res chain seq x y z
N MET A 1 -12.01 -20.99 17.51
CA MET A 1 -11.65 -19.61 17.17
C MET A 1 -10.60 -19.03 18.11
N GLU A 2 -10.79 -19.01 19.41
CA GLU A 2 -9.78 -18.46 20.37
C GLU A 2 -8.40 -19.09 20.25
N ASN A 3 -8.30 -20.40 20.05
CA ASN A 3 -7.02 -21.09 19.89
C ASN A 3 -6.21 -20.58 18.67
N VAL A 4 -6.88 -20.33 17.56
CA VAL A 4 -6.22 -19.87 16.31
C VAL A 4 -5.69 -18.43 16.48
N ILE A 5 -6.45 -17.57 17.14
CA ILE A 5 -6.01 -16.19 17.42
C ILE A 5 -4.77 -16.20 18.31
N THR A 6 -4.80 -17.02 19.38
CA THR A 6 -3.68 -17.15 20.30
C THR A 6 -2.42 -17.66 19.59
N GLU A 7 -2.53 -18.70 18.75
CA GLU A 7 -1.43 -19.24 17.97
C GLU A 7 -0.82 -18.22 17.01
N ARG A 8 -1.67 -17.45 16.30
CA ARG A 8 -1.23 -16.40 15.38
C ARG A 8 -0.54 -15.24 16.09
N LEU A 9 -1.06 -14.82 17.24
CA LEU A 9 -0.44 -13.78 18.07
C LEU A 9 0.92 -14.23 18.58
N GLU A 10 1.07 -15.47 19.07
CA GLU A 10 2.36 -15.98 19.54
C GLU A 10 3.37 -16.15 18.40
N ALA A 11 2.93 -16.59 17.22
CA ALA A 11 3.77 -16.64 16.05
C ALA A 11 4.28 -15.25 15.66
N LEU A 12 3.38 -14.24 15.64
CA LEU A 12 3.74 -12.86 15.36
C LEU A 12 4.71 -12.31 16.40
N ARG A 13 4.43 -12.49 17.70
CA ARG A 13 5.32 -12.07 18.79
C ARG A 13 6.70 -12.70 18.70
N THR A 14 6.78 -13.96 18.25
CA THR A 14 8.06 -14.62 18.03
C THR A 14 8.88 -13.92 16.95
N GLU A 15 8.25 -13.51 15.85
CA GLU A 15 8.94 -12.72 14.82
C GLU A 15 9.31 -11.31 15.31
N LEU A 16 8.44 -10.65 16.11
CA LEU A 16 8.78 -9.36 16.72
C LEU A 16 10.01 -9.46 17.64
N ARG A 17 10.09 -10.52 18.47
CA ARG A 17 11.28 -10.77 19.32
C ARG A 17 12.53 -11.00 18.49
N ARG A 18 12.43 -11.82 17.44
CA ARG A 18 13.53 -12.10 16.52
C ARG A 18 14.09 -10.87 15.84
N GLU A 19 13.20 -9.95 15.48
CA GLU A 19 13.55 -8.70 14.79
C GLU A 19 13.80 -7.52 15.76
N HIS A 20 13.75 -7.77 17.07
CA HIS A 20 13.92 -6.77 18.13
C HIS A 20 12.89 -5.63 18.07
N LEU A 21 11.69 -5.90 17.53
CA LEU A 21 10.60 -4.94 17.51
C LEU A 21 9.82 -4.94 18.83
N SER A 22 9.54 -3.75 19.33
CA SER A 22 8.76 -3.56 20.56
C SER A 22 7.26 -3.67 20.32
N ALA A 23 6.82 -3.26 19.14
CA ALA A 23 5.43 -3.33 18.70
C ALA A 23 5.33 -3.43 17.17
N PHE A 24 4.16 -3.81 16.67
CA PHE A 24 3.82 -3.79 15.25
C PHE A 24 2.41 -3.27 15.02
N VAL A 25 2.28 -2.28 14.13
CA VAL A 25 0.99 -1.75 13.67
C VAL A 25 0.54 -2.58 12.46
N LEU A 26 -0.58 -3.26 12.62
CA LEU A 26 -1.13 -4.13 11.58
C LEU A 26 -2.00 -3.33 10.61
N SER A 27 -1.83 -3.60 9.32
CA SER A 27 -2.78 -3.18 8.30
C SER A 27 -4.18 -3.80 8.55
N ALA A 28 -5.18 -3.33 7.81
CA ALA A 28 -6.51 -3.93 7.84
C ALA A 28 -6.48 -5.44 7.52
N GLU A 29 -5.68 -5.85 6.53
CA GLU A 29 -5.48 -7.26 6.19
C GLU A 29 -4.79 -8.04 7.30
N GLY A 30 -3.79 -7.43 7.95
CA GLY A 30 -3.13 -8.02 9.11
C GLY A 30 -4.07 -8.23 10.28
N SER A 31 -4.98 -7.30 10.51
CA SER A 31 -6.02 -7.41 11.54
C SER A 31 -7.03 -8.52 11.20
N CYS A 32 -7.41 -8.67 9.93
CA CYS A 32 -8.20 -9.82 9.44
C CYS A 32 -7.48 -11.14 9.68
N TRP A 33 -6.19 -11.19 9.33
CA TRP A 33 -5.40 -12.40 9.51
C TRP A 33 -5.33 -12.82 10.99
N ILE A 34 -5.07 -11.91 11.92
CA ILE A 34 -5.03 -12.24 13.35
C ILE A 34 -6.40 -12.70 13.85
N SER A 35 -7.44 -11.95 13.56
CA SER A 35 -8.80 -12.25 14.04
C SER A 35 -9.41 -13.50 13.42
N GLY A 36 -8.89 -13.95 12.27
CA GLY A 36 -9.51 -15.01 11.47
C GLY A 36 -10.84 -14.60 10.84
N ASN A 37 -11.10 -13.29 10.77
CA ASN A 37 -12.32 -12.72 10.19
C ASN A 37 -11.99 -12.08 8.85
N ASP A 38 -12.78 -12.34 7.82
CA ASP A 38 -12.57 -11.81 6.45
C ASP A 38 -12.83 -10.30 6.34
N LYS A 39 -13.43 -9.70 7.38
CA LYS A 39 -13.68 -8.26 7.45
C LYS A 39 -12.87 -7.63 8.57
N ALA A 40 -11.99 -6.72 8.22
CA ALA A 40 -11.27 -5.93 9.22
C ALA A 40 -12.24 -5.08 10.04
N GLU A 41 -12.28 -5.32 11.34
CA GLU A 41 -13.10 -4.56 12.28
C GLU A 41 -12.39 -3.30 12.79
N GLY A 42 -11.11 -3.13 12.43
CA GLY A 42 -10.30 -1.99 12.86
C GLY A 42 -8.81 -2.18 12.61
N ILE A 43 -8.03 -1.37 13.31
CA ILE A 43 -6.56 -1.36 13.26
C ILE A 43 -6.06 -2.01 14.54
N ALA A 44 -5.24 -3.03 14.45
CA ALA A 44 -4.66 -3.68 15.61
C ALA A 44 -3.19 -3.31 15.77
N VAL A 45 -2.76 -3.15 17.02
CA VAL A 45 -1.35 -2.99 17.38
C VAL A 45 -0.97 -4.10 18.36
N VAL A 46 0.10 -4.81 18.04
CA VAL A 46 0.59 -5.93 18.84
C VAL A 46 1.93 -5.55 19.44
N THR A 47 2.05 -5.72 20.76
CA THR A 47 3.33 -5.67 21.47
C THR A 47 3.80 -7.08 21.84
N GLN A 48 4.91 -7.18 22.55
CA GLN A 48 5.43 -8.46 23.04
C GLN A 48 4.44 -9.20 23.97
N GLU A 49 3.56 -8.47 24.65
CA GLU A 49 2.65 -9.02 25.67
C GLU A 49 1.20 -8.65 25.43
N ASP A 50 0.94 -7.45 24.92
CA ASP A 50 -0.39 -6.88 24.79
C ASP A 50 -0.83 -6.79 23.33
N VAL A 51 -2.12 -6.63 23.10
CA VAL A 51 -2.74 -6.31 21.82
C VAL A 51 -3.93 -5.40 22.04
N GLU A 52 -4.06 -4.38 21.20
CA GLU A 52 -5.19 -3.45 21.23
C GLU A 52 -5.78 -3.30 19.84
N LEU A 53 -7.10 -3.09 19.78
CA LEU A 53 -7.86 -2.94 18.54
C LEU A 53 -8.62 -1.62 18.54
N TRP A 54 -8.28 -0.74 17.62
CA TRP A 54 -9.03 0.49 17.33
C TRP A 54 -10.13 0.18 16.32
N LYS A 55 -11.37 0.14 16.77
CA LYS A 55 -12.51 -0.27 15.95
C LYS A 55 -12.80 0.72 14.83
N LYS A 56 -13.06 0.22 13.64
CA LYS A 56 -13.34 1.02 12.43
C LYS A 56 -14.50 2.00 12.61
N LYS A 57 -15.47 1.70 13.46
CA LYS A 57 -16.60 2.59 13.75
C LYS A 57 -16.16 3.90 14.42
N GLU A 58 -15.12 3.85 15.25
CA GLU A 58 -14.60 5.00 15.99
C GLU A 58 -13.41 5.62 15.24
N TYR A 59 -12.62 4.78 14.58
CA TYR A 59 -11.41 5.15 13.84
C TYR A 59 -11.51 4.60 12.40
N PRO A 60 -12.13 5.36 11.48
CA PRO A 60 -12.39 4.86 10.12
C PRO A 60 -11.13 4.66 9.29
N THR A 61 -10.04 5.36 9.61
CA THR A 61 -8.74 5.29 8.94
C THR A 61 -7.61 5.12 9.94
N LEU A 62 -6.44 4.70 9.46
CA LEU A 62 -5.23 4.64 10.29
C LEU A 62 -4.84 6.05 10.77
N THR A 63 -4.88 7.04 9.89
CA THR A 63 -4.60 8.45 10.26
C THR A 63 -5.45 8.90 11.46
N ALA A 64 -6.74 8.56 11.47
CA ALA A 64 -7.63 8.90 12.58
C ALA A 64 -7.25 8.19 13.89
N ALA A 65 -6.71 6.97 13.82
CA ALA A 65 -6.31 6.17 14.97
C ALA A 65 -4.91 6.53 15.52
N ILE A 66 -4.04 7.10 14.70
CA ILE A 66 -2.64 7.37 15.04
C ILE A 66 -2.45 8.09 16.39
N PRO A 67 -3.20 9.16 16.74
CA PRO A 67 -3.03 9.82 18.02
C PRO A 67 -3.28 8.87 19.22
N ALA A 68 -4.36 8.08 19.16
CA ALA A 68 -4.71 7.12 20.19
C ALA A 68 -3.73 5.94 20.26
N ILE A 69 -3.27 5.46 19.11
CA ILE A 69 -2.21 4.45 19.00
C ILE A 69 -0.93 4.95 19.64
N ALA A 70 -0.54 6.17 19.35
CA ALA A 70 0.69 6.78 19.88
C ALA A 70 0.64 6.92 21.41
N GLU A 71 -0.50 7.33 21.96
CA GLU A 71 -0.71 7.45 23.40
C GLU A 71 -0.62 6.08 24.09
N TRP A 72 -1.35 5.09 23.56
CA TRP A 72 -1.33 3.73 24.09
C TRP A 72 0.08 3.11 24.03
N LEU A 73 0.78 3.24 22.91
CA LEU A 73 2.16 2.74 22.78
C LEU A 73 3.11 3.39 23.77
N GLN A 74 3.00 4.70 23.99
CA GLN A 74 3.79 5.38 24.98
C GLN A 74 3.55 4.80 26.38
N GLU A 75 2.30 4.61 26.79
CA GLU A 75 1.96 3.99 28.07
C GLU A 75 2.56 2.57 28.20
N GLN A 76 2.47 1.74 27.13
CA GLN A 76 3.04 0.40 27.14
C GLN A 76 4.56 0.45 27.34
N PHE A 77 5.24 1.34 26.61
CA PHE A 77 6.69 1.44 26.70
C PHE A 77 7.18 2.01 28.03
N GLU A 78 6.47 2.94 28.64
CA GLU A 78 6.76 3.46 29.98
C GLU A 78 6.58 2.35 31.05
N LYS A 79 5.47 1.62 31.01
CA LYS A 79 5.21 0.50 31.93
C LYS A 79 6.31 -0.57 31.88
N LYS A 80 6.82 -0.87 30.70
CA LYS A 80 7.83 -1.91 30.44
C LYS A 80 9.27 -1.38 30.50
N LYS A 81 9.48 -0.08 30.69
CA LYS A 81 10.79 0.59 30.73
C LYS A 81 11.67 0.31 29.51
N PHE A 82 11.07 0.31 28.31
CA PHE A 82 11.83 0.21 27.07
C PHE A 82 12.80 1.38 26.92
N GLN A 83 14.07 1.10 26.61
CA GLN A 83 15.10 2.16 26.49
C GLN A 83 15.16 2.78 25.10
N SER A 84 14.80 2.07 24.05
CA SER A 84 14.80 2.56 22.67
C SER A 84 13.81 1.72 21.86
N PRO A 85 12.50 1.94 22.08
CA PRO A 85 11.51 1.10 21.42
C PRO A 85 11.50 1.33 19.91
N GLU A 86 11.37 0.23 19.16
CA GLU A 86 11.20 0.25 17.73
C GLU A 86 9.82 -0.34 17.36
N ILE A 87 9.05 0.42 16.58
CA ILE A 87 7.73 0.04 16.11
C ILE A 87 7.84 -0.38 14.65
N GLY A 88 7.33 -1.57 14.32
CA GLY A 88 7.18 -2.02 12.94
C GLY A 88 5.84 -1.60 12.34
N ILE A 89 5.85 -1.29 11.05
CA ILE A 89 4.65 -1.13 10.22
C ILE A 89 5.00 -1.58 8.80
N ASP A 90 4.09 -2.29 8.13
CA ASP A 90 4.34 -2.70 6.75
C ASP A 90 4.20 -1.51 5.79
N GLY A 91 5.33 -1.00 5.34
CA GLY A 91 5.37 0.13 4.41
C GLY A 91 4.90 -0.20 2.99
N MET A 92 4.70 -1.47 2.63
CA MET A 92 4.07 -1.86 1.36
C MET A 92 2.55 -1.82 1.44
N GLN A 93 1.98 -1.99 2.64
CA GLN A 93 0.55 -2.01 2.89
C GLN A 93 0.03 -0.69 3.50
N THR A 94 0.93 0.25 3.83
CA THR A 94 0.57 1.49 4.51
C THR A 94 0.91 2.69 3.64
N SER A 95 -0.01 3.65 3.57
CA SER A 95 0.16 4.86 2.76
C SER A 95 1.33 5.72 3.26
N THR A 96 1.84 6.57 2.38
CA THR A 96 2.89 7.52 2.74
C THR A 96 2.41 8.49 3.83
N ALA A 97 1.17 8.97 3.71
CA ALA A 97 0.57 9.87 4.70
C ALA A 97 0.48 9.23 6.09
N ASP A 98 0.00 7.99 6.17
CA ASP A 98 -0.14 7.28 7.45
C ASP A 98 1.21 7.04 8.13
N VAL A 99 2.23 6.60 7.38
CA VAL A 99 3.56 6.37 7.95
C VAL A 99 4.20 7.66 8.43
N GLU A 100 4.11 8.74 7.65
CA GLU A 100 4.67 10.03 8.05
C GLU A 100 3.91 10.64 9.25
N ALA A 101 2.58 10.49 9.30
CA ALA A 101 1.78 10.90 10.45
C ALA A 101 2.19 10.12 11.73
N LEU A 102 2.37 8.80 11.64
CA LEU A 102 2.85 8.00 12.76
C LEU A 102 4.24 8.45 13.23
N LYS A 103 5.16 8.67 12.29
CA LYS A 103 6.50 9.17 12.59
C LYS A 103 6.48 10.52 13.30
N GLU A 104 5.68 11.46 12.84
CA GLU A 104 5.57 12.78 13.46
C GLU A 104 5.01 12.68 14.88
N GLN A 105 3.98 11.84 15.08
CA GLN A 105 3.44 11.59 16.43
C GLN A 105 4.47 10.97 17.38
N MET A 106 5.34 10.10 16.89
CA MET A 106 6.35 9.41 17.70
C MET A 106 7.63 10.24 17.92
N LYS A 107 7.90 11.23 17.10
CA LYS A 107 9.11 12.06 17.10
C LYS A 107 9.40 12.72 18.46
N HIS A 108 8.35 13.13 19.16
CA HIS A 108 8.44 13.81 20.45
C HIS A 108 8.24 12.88 21.65
N ARG A 109 8.23 11.56 21.43
CA ARG A 109 7.91 10.55 22.44
C ARG A 109 9.10 9.62 22.76
N GLY A 110 10.24 10.22 23.16
CA GLY A 110 11.29 9.43 23.80
C GLY A 110 12.16 8.56 22.89
N GLY A 111 12.48 9.00 21.67
CA GLY A 111 13.43 8.28 20.78
C GLY A 111 12.89 7.01 20.16
N ILE A 112 11.58 6.92 19.99
CA ILE A 112 10.89 5.82 19.33
C ILE A 112 11.19 5.87 17.83
N THR A 113 11.60 4.74 17.26
CA THR A 113 11.87 4.60 15.81
C THR A 113 10.80 3.78 15.11
N ILE A 114 10.60 4.07 13.82
CA ILE A 114 9.61 3.36 12.98
C ILE A 114 10.35 2.60 11.89
N ARG A 115 10.18 1.27 11.87
CA ARG A 115 10.68 0.38 10.81
C ARG A 115 9.56 0.03 9.85
N THR A 116 9.81 0.20 8.54
CA THR A 116 8.79 0.08 7.50
C THR A 116 9.10 -1.00 6.45
N ASN A 117 10.21 -1.70 6.59
CA ASN A 117 10.70 -2.69 5.61
C ASN A 117 10.56 -4.15 6.09
N PHE A 118 9.58 -4.41 6.93
CA PHE A 118 9.34 -5.70 7.52
C PHE A 118 7.86 -6.05 7.53
N ASP A 119 7.49 -7.21 6.98
CA ASP A 119 6.17 -7.81 7.11
C ASP A 119 6.29 -9.15 7.87
N PRO A 120 5.94 -9.17 9.17
CA PRO A 120 5.97 -10.40 9.95
C PRO A 120 4.90 -11.39 9.52
N ILE A 121 3.79 -10.93 8.94
CA ILE A 121 2.67 -11.78 8.52
C ILE A 121 3.07 -12.63 7.31
N GLU A 122 3.83 -12.09 6.37
CA GLU A 122 4.37 -12.86 5.26
C GLU A 122 5.23 -14.05 5.76
N ARG A 123 5.96 -13.88 6.85
CA ARG A 123 6.79 -14.93 7.42
C ARG A 123 6.00 -16.01 8.16
N VAL A 124 5.00 -15.62 8.95
CA VAL A 124 4.21 -16.56 9.75
C VAL A 124 3.02 -17.14 8.97
N GLY A 125 2.53 -16.41 7.97
CA GLY A 125 1.40 -16.80 7.14
C GLY A 125 1.73 -17.77 5.99
N LYS A 126 2.90 -18.43 5.99
CA LYS A 126 3.37 -19.33 4.92
C LYS A 126 2.44 -20.48 4.54
N ASN A 127 1.34 -20.66 5.24
CA ASN A 127 0.29 -21.63 4.91
C ASN A 127 -0.87 -21.02 4.09
N ASN A 128 -0.71 -19.78 3.60
CA ASN A 128 -1.71 -19.24 2.69
C ASN A 128 -1.58 -19.97 1.34
N PRO A 129 -2.62 -20.68 0.88
CA PRO A 129 -2.57 -21.30 -0.44
C PRO A 129 -2.27 -20.18 -1.47
N ASN A 130 -1.43 -20.49 -2.46
CA ASN A 130 -1.12 -19.58 -3.56
C ASN A 130 -2.42 -18.90 -4.02
N PRO A 131 -2.51 -17.58 -3.95
CA PRO A 131 -3.74 -16.90 -4.36
C PRO A 131 -4.07 -17.32 -5.79
N LEU A 132 -5.33 -17.66 -6.03
CA LEU A 132 -5.81 -17.98 -7.37
C LEU A 132 -5.44 -16.82 -8.30
N ILE A 133 -4.66 -17.11 -9.32
CA ILE A 133 -4.25 -16.11 -10.31
C ILE A 133 -5.43 -15.85 -11.21
N THR A 134 -6.12 -14.74 -10.98
CA THR A 134 -7.26 -14.35 -11.80
C THR A 134 -6.77 -13.48 -12.96
N PRO A 135 -7.00 -13.91 -14.22
CA PRO A 135 -6.59 -13.12 -15.39
C PRO A 135 -7.29 -11.77 -15.45
N ILE A 136 -6.55 -10.75 -15.82
CA ILE A 136 -7.10 -9.43 -16.17
C ILE A 136 -7.85 -9.56 -17.50
N LYS A 137 -8.99 -8.89 -17.60
CA LYS A 137 -9.82 -8.85 -18.83
C LYS A 137 -9.87 -7.44 -19.39
N LEU A 138 -9.98 -7.33 -20.71
CA LEU A 138 -10.28 -6.08 -21.38
C LEU A 138 -11.77 -5.76 -21.24
N ILE A 139 -12.07 -4.46 -21.10
CA ILE A 139 -13.44 -3.95 -21.23
C ILE A 139 -13.56 -3.13 -22.52
N SER A 140 -14.75 -3.11 -23.10
CA SER A 140 -15.04 -2.22 -24.24
C SER A 140 -15.12 -0.79 -23.76
N PRO A 141 -14.15 0.07 -24.10
CA PRO A 141 -14.08 1.42 -23.55
C PRO A 141 -14.99 2.40 -24.30
N THR A 142 -15.55 3.35 -23.58
CA THR A 142 -16.14 4.57 -24.15
C THR A 142 -15.07 5.60 -24.53
N GLU A 143 -13.93 5.56 -23.84
CA GLU A 143 -12.75 6.41 -24.06
C GLU A 143 -11.50 5.55 -24.12
N GLN A 144 -10.64 5.75 -25.11
CA GLN A 144 -9.41 4.99 -25.29
C GLN A 144 -8.38 5.32 -24.21
N THR A 145 -7.54 4.36 -23.84
CA THR A 145 -6.44 4.53 -22.87
C THR A 145 -5.52 5.69 -23.26
N THR A 146 -5.19 5.84 -24.55
CA THR A 146 -4.37 6.96 -25.05
C THR A 146 -4.99 8.32 -24.75
N GLN A 147 -6.32 8.46 -24.87
CA GLN A 147 -7.03 9.70 -24.58
C GLN A 147 -7.01 10.01 -23.07
N LYS A 148 -7.26 8.98 -22.24
CA LYS A 148 -7.17 9.12 -20.77
C LYS A 148 -5.78 9.53 -20.33
N LEU A 149 -4.73 8.87 -20.85
CA LEU A 149 -3.34 9.23 -20.56
C LEU A 149 -2.99 10.66 -21.00
N ALA A 150 -3.52 11.12 -22.12
CA ALA A 150 -3.30 12.50 -22.57
C ALA A 150 -3.95 13.51 -21.60
N ARG A 151 -5.17 13.26 -21.13
CA ARG A 151 -5.85 14.09 -20.12
C ARG A 151 -5.11 14.08 -18.78
N ILE A 152 -4.71 12.91 -18.29
CA ILE A 152 -3.93 12.76 -17.06
C ILE A 152 -2.66 13.61 -17.14
N ARG A 153 -1.90 13.49 -18.25
CA ARG A 153 -0.69 14.29 -18.46
C ARG A 153 -0.95 15.80 -18.50
N GLN A 154 -2.11 16.20 -18.98
CA GLN A 154 -2.51 17.62 -18.96
C GLN A 154 -2.72 18.11 -17.52
N GLU A 155 -3.39 17.32 -16.67
CA GLU A 155 -3.59 17.68 -15.27
C GLU A 155 -2.27 17.65 -14.47
N LEU A 156 -1.39 16.67 -14.74
CA LEU A 156 -0.07 16.62 -14.12
C LEU A 156 0.73 17.90 -14.36
N ARG A 157 0.72 18.43 -15.59
CA ARG A 157 1.38 19.70 -15.91
C ARG A 157 0.84 20.87 -15.11
N LYS A 158 -0.47 20.91 -14.81
CA LYS A 158 -1.07 21.95 -13.95
C LYS A 158 -0.57 21.84 -12.50
N GLN A 159 -0.24 20.63 -12.06
CA GLN A 159 0.34 20.38 -10.75
C GLN A 159 1.87 20.43 -10.74
N HIS A 160 2.49 20.93 -11.81
CA HIS A 160 3.96 20.98 -11.97
C HIS A 160 4.65 19.62 -11.88
N ALA A 161 3.99 18.56 -12.33
CA ALA A 161 4.51 17.21 -12.39
C ALA A 161 4.66 16.74 -13.84
N ASP A 162 5.72 15.95 -14.09
CA ASP A 162 6.05 15.38 -15.42
C ASP A 162 5.45 13.96 -15.56
N GLY A 163 5.08 13.35 -14.46
CA GLY A 163 4.44 12.04 -14.41
C GLY A 163 3.89 11.72 -13.05
N MET A 164 3.39 10.50 -12.87
CA MET A 164 2.82 10.04 -11.60
C MET A 164 2.96 8.53 -11.41
N LEU A 165 2.90 8.11 -10.16
CA LEU A 165 2.72 6.72 -9.77
C LEU A 165 1.28 6.52 -9.28
N ALA A 166 0.50 5.69 -9.98
CA ALA A 166 -0.81 5.24 -9.53
C ALA A 166 -0.72 3.82 -8.97
N THR A 167 -1.22 3.63 -7.75
CA THR A 167 -1.17 2.36 -7.02
C THR A 167 -2.56 1.84 -6.67
N ARG A 168 -3.58 2.68 -6.71
CA ARG A 168 -4.96 2.27 -6.50
C ARG A 168 -5.43 1.42 -7.67
N ARG A 169 -5.84 0.19 -7.39
CA ARG A 169 -6.24 -0.81 -8.39
C ARG A 169 -7.31 -0.30 -9.35
N GLU A 170 -8.31 0.39 -8.81
CA GLU A 170 -9.42 0.94 -9.58
C GLU A 170 -8.96 2.05 -10.54
N ASP A 171 -7.97 2.85 -10.16
CA ASP A 171 -7.39 3.89 -10.99
C ASP A 171 -6.57 3.32 -12.14
N VAL A 172 -5.78 2.29 -11.83
CA VAL A 172 -5.03 1.55 -12.86
C VAL A 172 -5.99 0.89 -13.86
N ALA A 173 -7.02 0.20 -13.35
CA ALA A 173 -8.00 -0.49 -14.17
C ALA A 173 -8.79 0.49 -15.06
N TRP A 174 -9.29 1.59 -14.49
CA TRP A 174 -10.00 2.62 -15.24
C TRP A 174 -9.11 3.25 -16.33
N THR A 175 -7.88 3.61 -15.99
CA THR A 175 -6.96 4.25 -16.94
C THR A 175 -6.68 3.36 -18.14
N LEU A 176 -6.50 2.06 -17.90
CA LEU A 176 -6.08 1.10 -18.89
C LEU A 176 -7.23 0.31 -19.56
N ASN A 177 -8.48 0.63 -19.23
CA ASN A 177 -9.66 -0.11 -19.71
C ASN A 177 -9.59 -1.62 -19.37
N LEU A 178 -9.21 -1.92 -18.15
CA LEU A 178 -9.10 -3.27 -17.62
C LEU A 178 -10.20 -3.55 -16.61
N GLN A 179 -10.68 -4.77 -16.59
CA GLN A 179 -11.51 -5.29 -15.52
C GLN A 179 -10.64 -6.19 -14.65
N THR A 180 -10.53 -5.83 -13.36
CA THR A 180 -10.00 -6.74 -12.36
C THR A 180 -11.16 -7.55 -11.80
N PRO A 181 -11.05 -8.86 -11.71
CA PRO A 181 -12.07 -9.66 -11.05
C PRO A 181 -12.18 -9.25 -9.57
N ASP A 182 -13.40 -9.29 -9.03
CA ASP A 182 -13.61 -9.15 -7.60
C ASP A 182 -12.94 -10.34 -6.91
N GLU A 183 -11.84 -10.07 -6.21
CA GLU A 183 -11.15 -11.08 -5.43
C GLU A 183 -11.81 -11.17 -4.06
N THR A 184 -12.69 -12.13 -3.90
CA THR A 184 -13.18 -12.53 -2.59
C THR A 184 -12.07 -13.33 -1.90
N GLY A 185 -11.42 -12.75 -0.89
CA GLY A 185 -10.61 -13.48 0.09
C GLY A 185 -9.12 -13.68 -0.20
N GLY A 186 -8.47 -12.88 -1.05
CA GLY A 186 -7.01 -12.92 -1.27
C GLY A 186 -6.38 -11.53 -1.24
N LYS A 187 -5.05 -11.44 -1.01
CA LYS A 187 -4.30 -10.21 -1.26
C LYS A 187 -4.63 -9.76 -2.69
N ALA A 188 -5.29 -8.63 -2.83
CA ALA A 188 -5.57 -8.04 -4.13
C ALA A 188 -4.23 -7.96 -4.87
N ALA A 189 -4.15 -8.53 -6.08
CA ALA A 189 -2.90 -8.49 -6.79
C ALA A 189 -2.59 -7.03 -7.09
N GLU A 190 -1.56 -6.58 -6.47
CA GLU A 190 -1.06 -5.23 -6.62
C GLU A 190 -0.65 -5.03 -8.09
N SER A 191 -1.10 -3.96 -8.66
CA SER A 191 -0.64 -3.47 -9.94
C SER A 191 -0.29 -2.00 -9.81
N TYR A 192 0.77 -1.59 -10.48
CA TYR A 192 1.25 -0.21 -10.41
C TYR A 192 1.33 0.35 -11.82
N LEU A 193 0.87 1.58 -12.00
CA LEU A 193 0.98 2.29 -13.26
C LEU A 193 1.89 3.50 -13.10
N LEU A 194 3.05 3.45 -13.75
CA LEU A 194 3.98 4.58 -13.82
C LEU A 194 3.71 5.32 -15.13
N ILE A 195 3.22 6.54 -15.00
CA ILE A 195 2.94 7.43 -16.13
C ILE A 195 4.06 8.47 -16.23
N ALA A 196 4.70 8.56 -17.37
CA ALA A 196 5.66 9.58 -17.74
C ALA A 196 5.09 10.45 -18.87
N SER A 197 5.78 11.52 -19.25
CA SER A 197 5.31 12.48 -20.26
C SER A 197 4.98 11.83 -21.63
N ASN A 198 5.75 10.83 -22.02
CA ASN A 198 5.64 10.18 -23.33
C ASN A 198 5.40 8.67 -23.31
N LYS A 199 5.47 8.05 -22.14
CA LYS A 199 5.25 6.60 -21.98
C LYS A 199 4.44 6.29 -20.73
N ALA A 200 3.88 5.09 -20.67
CA ALA A 200 3.28 4.54 -19.47
C ALA A 200 3.72 3.07 -19.33
N THR A 201 3.90 2.61 -18.08
CA THR A 201 4.33 1.24 -17.80
C THR A 201 3.43 0.65 -16.72
N LEU A 202 2.76 -0.46 -17.05
CA LEU A 202 2.02 -1.28 -16.11
C LEU A 202 2.95 -2.33 -15.51
N PHE A 203 3.05 -2.34 -14.19
CA PHE A 203 3.74 -3.37 -13.42
C PHE A 203 2.70 -4.30 -12.81
N VAL A 204 2.70 -5.56 -13.22
CA VAL A 204 1.72 -6.56 -12.80
C VAL A 204 2.31 -7.95 -12.88
N ASP A 205 1.79 -8.90 -12.10
CA ASP A 205 2.17 -10.32 -12.29
C ASP A 205 1.87 -10.75 -13.74
N SER A 206 2.91 -11.16 -14.45
CA SER A 206 2.83 -11.48 -15.88
C SER A 206 1.82 -12.57 -16.20
N ARG A 207 1.55 -13.48 -15.26
CA ARG A 207 0.56 -14.56 -15.40
C ARG A 207 -0.87 -14.04 -15.48
N ARG A 208 -1.13 -12.80 -15.04
CA ARG A 208 -2.45 -12.15 -15.10
C ARG A 208 -2.72 -11.45 -16.43
N ALA A 209 -1.67 -11.01 -17.11
CA ALA A 209 -1.77 -10.29 -18.38
C ALA A 209 -1.63 -11.25 -19.57
N SER A 210 -2.76 -11.64 -20.16
CA SER A 210 -2.79 -12.46 -21.37
C SER A 210 -2.08 -11.77 -22.54
N ASN A 211 -1.76 -12.54 -23.59
CA ASN A 211 -1.20 -11.98 -24.84
C ASN A 211 -2.13 -10.94 -25.47
N GLU A 212 -3.45 -11.12 -25.38
CA GLU A 212 -4.45 -10.16 -25.84
C GLU A 212 -4.37 -8.83 -25.09
N VAL A 213 -4.32 -8.88 -23.74
CA VAL A 213 -4.16 -7.69 -22.88
C VAL A 213 -2.84 -6.97 -23.20
N ARG A 214 -1.74 -7.72 -23.35
CA ARG A 214 -0.43 -7.14 -23.69
C ARG A 214 -0.44 -6.47 -25.07
N ALA A 215 -1.03 -7.14 -26.08
CA ALA A 215 -1.15 -6.59 -27.42
C ALA A 215 -1.99 -5.31 -27.43
N TYR A 216 -3.14 -5.31 -26.76
CA TYR A 216 -3.96 -4.10 -26.61
C TYR A 216 -3.17 -2.97 -25.97
N LEU A 217 -2.56 -3.19 -24.80
CA LEU A 217 -1.79 -2.17 -24.08
C LEU A 217 -0.63 -1.62 -24.92
N ALA A 218 0.05 -2.48 -25.66
CA ALA A 218 1.11 -2.04 -26.59
C ALA A 218 0.57 -1.08 -27.65
N THR A 219 -0.62 -1.32 -28.22
CA THR A 219 -1.25 -0.38 -29.19
C THR A 219 -1.63 0.95 -28.55
N GLN A 220 -1.81 0.96 -27.23
CA GLN A 220 -2.13 2.16 -26.45
C GLN A 220 -0.88 2.88 -25.90
N GLY A 221 0.33 2.44 -26.26
CA GLY A 221 1.59 3.02 -25.80
C GLY A 221 1.91 2.69 -24.34
N VAL A 222 1.39 1.58 -23.83
CA VAL A 222 1.63 1.09 -22.47
C VAL A 222 2.50 -0.17 -22.51
N GLU A 223 3.66 -0.10 -21.85
CA GLU A 223 4.55 -1.25 -21.64
C GLU A 223 4.07 -2.08 -20.46
N VAL A 224 4.17 -3.41 -20.53
CA VAL A 224 3.83 -4.31 -19.42
C VAL A 224 5.11 -4.96 -18.88
N LYS A 225 5.38 -4.79 -17.59
CA LYS A 225 6.53 -5.38 -16.87
C LYS A 225 6.07 -6.21 -15.68
N GLU A 226 7.00 -7.02 -15.16
CA GLU A 226 6.77 -7.77 -13.93
C GLU A 226 6.57 -6.82 -12.74
N GLN A 227 5.62 -7.14 -11.89
CA GLN A 227 5.31 -6.36 -10.68
C GLN A 227 6.56 -6.07 -9.83
N LYS A 228 7.41 -7.06 -9.64
CA LYS A 228 8.67 -6.93 -8.87
C LYS A 228 9.67 -5.92 -9.44
N GLU A 229 9.51 -5.54 -10.71
CA GLU A 229 10.39 -4.56 -11.35
C GLU A 229 10.02 -3.11 -11.05
N ILE A 230 8.92 -2.84 -10.32
CA ILE A 230 8.47 -1.48 -9.99
C ILE A 230 9.59 -0.64 -9.33
N SER A 231 10.34 -1.22 -8.39
CA SER A 231 11.45 -0.52 -7.73
C SER A 231 12.53 -0.07 -8.72
N LYS A 232 12.79 -0.88 -9.75
CA LYS A 232 13.69 -0.51 -10.85
C LYS A 232 13.07 0.57 -11.72
N GLY A 233 11.78 0.41 -12.07
CA GLY A 233 11.06 1.42 -12.86
C GLY A 233 11.08 2.81 -12.21
N LEU A 234 10.92 2.90 -10.90
CA LEU A 234 10.99 4.16 -10.16
C LEU A 234 12.41 4.74 -10.12
N LYS A 235 13.45 3.91 -10.01
CA LYS A 235 14.85 4.36 -10.09
C LYS A 235 15.22 4.83 -11.50
N ASP A 236 14.70 4.15 -12.51
CA ASP A 236 14.96 4.45 -13.93
C ASP A 236 14.03 5.56 -14.48
N TYR A 237 13.21 6.18 -13.64
CA TYR A 237 12.38 7.31 -14.02
C TYR A 237 13.27 8.53 -14.31
N PHE A 238 13.24 9.04 -15.55
CA PHE A 238 14.19 10.03 -16.02
C PHE A 238 13.73 11.50 -15.92
N GLU A 239 12.44 11.71 -15.72
CA GLU A 239 11.88 13.06 -15.66
C GLU A 239 12.15 13.70 -14.29
N TYR A 240 11.93 15.02 -14.16
CA TYR A 240 12.33 15.75 -12.95
C TYR A 240 11.35 15.52 -11.81
N ASN A 241 10.06 15.68 -12.08
CA ASN A 241 9.01 15.73 -11.07
C ASN A 241 8.06 14.57 -11.22
N ILE A 242 7.74 13.90 -10.11
CA ILE A 242 6.73 12.84 -10.08
C ILE A 242 5.68 13.17 -9.04
N LEU A 243 4.40 13.17 -9.47
CA LEU A 243 3.27 13.31 -8.56
C LEU A 243 3.10 12.03 -7.75
N VAL A 244 2.96 12.19 -6.46
CA VAL A 244 2.62 11.14 -5.51
C VAL A 244 1.44 11.62 -4.70
N ASP A 245 0.35 10.87 -4.76
CA ASP A 245 -0.75 11.02 -3.83
C ASP A 245 -0.35 10.30 -2.52
N PRO A 246 -0.14 11.05 -1.42
CA PRO A 246 0.39 10.44 -0.20
C PRO A 246 -0.60 9.50 0.50
N ASP A 247 -1.91 9.63 0.21
CA ASP A 247 -2.94 8.75 0.75
C ASP A 247 -3.09 7.44 -0.04
N GLU A 248 -2.58 7.41 -1.28
CA GLU A 248 -2.66 6.24 -2.16
C GLU A 248 -1.35 5.47 -2.26
N VAL A 249 -0.23 6.18 -2.41
CA VAL A 249 1.06 5.56 -2.66
C VAL A 249 1.64 5.01 -1.37
N CYS A 250 1.93 3.71 -1.36
CA CYS A 250 2.53 3.06 -0.20
C CYS A 250 3.95 3.60 0.08
N TYR A 251 4.29 3.66 1.38
CA TYR A 251 5.52 4.27 1.85
C TYR A 251 6.78 3.66 1.23
N THR A 252 6.82 2.34 1.08
CA THR A 252 7.99 1.65 0.52
C THR A 252 8.26 2.05 -0.93
N LEU A 253 7.23 2.21 -1.75
CA LEU A 253 7.40 2.67 -3.13
C LEU A 253 7.79 4.15 -3.19
N TYR A 254 7.17 4.99 -2.38
CA TYR A 254 7.57 6.39 -2.23
C TYR A 254 9.08 6.54 -1.94
N LYS A 255 9.61 5.75 -1.00
CA LYS A 255 11.04 5.75 -0.66
C LYS A 255 11.97 5.23 -1.77
N LYS A 256 11.44 4.60 -2.81
CA LYS A 256 12.22 4.17 -4.00
C LYS A 256 12.31 5.26 -5.07
N ILE A 257 11.52 6.30 -4.97
CA ILE A 257 11.56 7.43 -5.91
C ILE A 257 12.85 8.21 -5.67
N THR A 258 13.62 8.44 -6.74
CA THR A 258 14.90 9.15 -6.71
C THR A 258 14.82 10.57 -7.28
N ARG A 259 13.64 11.01 -7.66
CA ARG A 259 13.35 12.31 -8.26
C ARG A 259 12.60 13.21 -7.30
N ILE A 260 12.35 14.45 -7.72
CA ILE A 260 11.57 15.40 -6.92
C ILE A 260 10.13 14.89 -6.85
N VAL A 261 9.67 14.69 -5.63
CA VAL A 261 8.27 14.31 -5.38
C VAL A 261 7.44 15.58 -5.23
N VAL A 262 6.37 15.64 -6.01
CA VAL A 262 5.31 16.62 -5.85
C VAL A 262 4.14 15.92 -5.17
N PHE A 263 3.82 16.31 -3.95
CA PHE A 263 2.64 15.77 -3.28
C PHE A 263 1.38 16.46 -3.77
N GLY A 264 0.35 15.66 -4.10
CA GLY A 264 -0.94 16.16 -4.56
C GLY A 264 -1.92 15.04 -4.81
N GLU A 265 -3.18 15.39 -4.98
CA GLU A 265 -4.25 14.44 -5.28
C GLU A 265 -4.07 13.81 -6.68
N SER A 266 -4.40 12.54 -6.77
CA SER A 266 -4.40 11.81 -8.04
C SER A 266 -5.44 12.38 -9.02
N PRO A 267 -5.04 12.89 -10.19
CA PRO A 267 -6.00 13.35 -11.19
C PRO A 267 -6.90 12.23 -11.71
N ILE A 268 -6.48 10.97 -11.58
CA ILE A 268 -7.25 9.80 -12.01
C ILE A 268 -8.49 9.64 -11.15
N THR A 269 -8.36 9.77 -9.83
CA THR A 269 -9.47 9.67 -8.87
C THR A 269 -10.56 10.70 -9.18
N THR A 270 -10.15 11.95 -9.40
CA THR A 270 -11.07 13.02 -9.80
C THR A 270 -11.77 12.74 -11.14
N MET A 271 -11.04 12.25 -12.15
CA MET A 271 -11.59 11.93 -13.47
C MET A 271 -12.55 10.75 -13.47
N ARG A 272 -12.39 9.82 -12.54
CA ARG A 272 -13.34 8.71 -12.34
C ARG A 272 -14.66 9.15 -11.72
N GLY A 273 -14.74 10.34 -11.19
CA GLY A 273 -15.90 10.85 -10.47
C GLY A 273 -16.05 10.30 -9.05
N VAL A 274 -14.97 9.84 -8.46
CA VAL A 274 -14.92 9.45 -7.05
C VAL A 274 -14.43 10.66 -6.27
N SER A 275 -15.35 11.34 -5.57
CA SER A 275 -14.96 12.35 -4.58
C SER A 275 -14.27 11.62 -3.41
N SER A 276 -13.12 12.10 -3.01
CA SER A 276 -12.38 11.66 -1.81
C SER A 276 -13.17 11.95 -0.52
#